data_49a7d58dcda45912effa4209d6558a93
#
_entry.id   49a7d58dcda45912effa4209d6558a93
#
_cell.length_a   1.000
_cell.length_b   1.000
_cell.length_c   1.000
_cell.angle_alpha   90.00
_cell.angle_beta   90.00
_cell.angle_gamma   90.00
#
_symmetry.space_group_name_H-M   'P 1'
#
loop_
_entity.id
_entity.type
_entity.pdbx_description
1 polymer ?
#
loop_
_entity_poly.entity_id
_entity_poly.type
_entity_poly.pdbx_seq_one_letter_code
_entity_poly.pdbx_strand_id
1 'polypeptide(L)'
;MIHLSKRKTVKEVTLDLSPTMMRIVRTGFPNATMTNDRFHVQKLFYEAIDELRITYRWMARDLENDEIQRCKEQNIEYVPFRYTNGDTRKQLLARAKHVLVKHYSKWTESQRIRAEIIFDHYPELKSVYDLAIELTNIYNKHYDKDVARGKLALWYNKIEKLGYGCFRTVTKTMQNYYEKI
;
A
#
# COMPACT_ATOMS: atom_id res chain seq x y z
N MET A 1 30.23 3.09 -22.40
CA MET A 1 28.97 2.90 -23.18
C MET A 1 28.90 1.45 -23.63
N ILE A 2 27.76 0.74 -23.48
CA ILE A 2 27.60 -0.65 -23.90
C ILE A 2 27.46 -0.68 -25.43
N HIS A 3 28.27 -1.50 -26.10
CA HIS A 3 28.25 -1.63 -27.58
C HIS A 3 26.89 -2.15 -28.08
N LEU A 4 26.43 -1.70 -29.26
CA LEU A 4 25.11 -2.00 -29.81
C LEU A 4 24.85 -3.51 -29.96
N SER A 5 25.87 -4.29 -30.35
CA SER A 5 25.77 -5.74 -30.47
C SER A 5 25.38 -6.40 -29.13
N LYS A 6 26.01 -5.97 -28.03
CA LYS A 6 25.67 -6.48 -26.68
C LYS A 6 24.26 -6.03 -26.22
N ARG A 7 23.84 -4.83 -26.61
CA ARG A 7 22.46 -4.36 -26.31
C ARG A 7 21.40 -5.18 -27.03
N LYS A 8 21.67 -5.66 -28.23
CA LYS A 8 20.77 -6.52 -29.00
C LYS A 8 20.60 -7.94 -28.43
N THR A 9 21.57 -8.40 -27.61
CA THR A 9 21.49 -9.75 -26.98
C THR A 9 20.68 -9.75 -25.67
N VAL A 10 20.34 -8.57 -25.15
CA VAL A 10 19.48 -8.47 -23.94
C VAL A 10 18.07 -8.91 -24.28
N LYS A 11 17.56 -9.89 -23.53
CA LYS A 11 16.23 -10.50 -23.74
C LYS A 11 15.16 -9.82 -22.90
N GLU A 12 15.51 -9.35 -21.70
CA GLU A 12 14.58 -8.75 -20.76
C GLU A 12 15.22 -7.57 -20.02
N VAL A 13 14.42 -6.52 -19.78
CA VAL A 13 14.80 -5.37 -18.95
C VAL A 13 13.69 -5.09 -17.98
N THR A 14 13.98 -5.23 -16.68
CA THR A 14 13.08 -4.80 -15.61
C THR A 14 13.32 -3.32 -15.33
N LEU A 15 12.25 -2.55 -15.24
CA LEU A 15 12.32 -1.09 -15.07
C LEU A 15 11.20 -0.57 -14.16
N ASP A 16 11.43 0.62 -13.64
CA ASP A 16 10.44 1.38 -12.90
C ASP A 16 9.24 1.76 -13.79
N LEU A 17 8.10 2.08 -13.16
CA LEU A 17 6.89 2.57 -13.80
C LEU A 17 7.09 4.02 -14.34
N SER A 18 8.18 4.24 -15.11
CA SER A 18 8.56 5.53 -15.65
C SER A 18 8.47 5.55 -17.18
N PRO A 19 7.64 6.44 -17.78
CA PRO A 19 7.56 6.58 -19.24
C PRO A 19 8.90 6.92 -19.88
N THR A 20 9.72 7.72 -19.19
CA THR A 20 11.07 8.09 -19.67
C THR A 20 11.99 6.89 -19.75
N MET A 21 12.02 6.04 -18.71
CA MET A 21 12.81 4.82 -18.69
C MET A 21 12.35 3.84 -19.78
N MET A 22 11.04 3.71 -19.98
CA MET A 22 10.50 2.87 -21.07
C MET A 22 11.00 3.35 -22.46
N ARG A 23 11.01 4.66 -22.70
CA ARG A 23 11.53 5.21 -23.96
C ARG A 23 13.02 4.92 -24.14
N ILE A 24 13.81 5.07 -23.07
CA ILE A 24 15.26 4.77 -23.09
C ILE A 24 15.48 3.28 -23.40
N VAL A 25 14.73 2.38 -22.76
CA VAL A 25 14.86 0.93 -22.96
C VAL A 25 14.45 0.53 -24.38
N ARG A 26 13.36 1.07 -24.93
CA ARG A 26 12.96 0.80 -26.33
C ARG A 26 14.04 1.19 -27.33
N THR A 27 14.71 2.32 -27.12
CA THR A 27 15.78 2.80 -27.99
C THR A 27 17.08 2.04 -27.76
N GLY A 28 17.40 1.77 -26.49
CA GLY A 28 18.67 1.17 -26.10
C GLY A 28 18.74 -0.34 -26.25
N PHE A 29 17.63 -1.05 -26.11
CA PHE A 29 17.54 -2.52 -26.09
C PHE A 29 16.38 -3.00 -26.98
N PRO A 30 16.51 -2.91 -28.31
CA PRO A 30 15.41 -3.07 -29.25
C PRO A 30 14.78 -4.48 -29.25
N ASN A 31 15.52 -5.50 -28.79
CA ASN A 31 15.08 -6.89 -28.75
C ASN A 31 14.61 -7.33 -27.36
N ALA A 32 14.66 -6.44 -26.37
CA ALA A 32 14.31 -6.79 -25.00
C ALA A 32 12.81 -6.66 -24.72
N THR A 33 12.25 -7.66 -24.04
CA THR A 33 10.95 -7.55 -23.40
C THR A 33 11.09 -6.64 -22.17
N MET A 34 10.16 -5.71 -22.01
CA MET A 34 10.12 -4.83 -20.85
C MET A 34 9.17 -5.40 -19.80
N THR A 35 9.67 -5.57 -18.60
CA THR A 35 8.90 -6.01 -17.43
C THR A 35 8.94 -4.91 -16.37
N ASN A 36 7.80 -4.59 -15.77
CA ASN A 36 7.75 -3.61 -14.70
C ASN A 36 8.18 -4.22 -13.37
N ASP A 37 8.92 -3.42 -12.59
CA ASP A 37 9.30 -3.82 -11.24
C ASP A 37 8.07 -3.86 -10.32
N ARG A 38 7.73 -5.06 -9.85
CA ARG A 38 6.63 -5.31 -8.92
C ARG A 38 6.73 -4.52 -7.61
N PHE A 39 7.97 -4.22 -7.17
CA PHE A 39 8.19 -3.45 -5.94
C PHE A 39 7.62 -2.03 -6.04
N HIS A 40 7.63 -1.43 -7.23
CA HIS A 40 7.06 -0.10 -7.44
C HIS A 40 5.54 -0.10 -7.29
N VAL A 41 4.85 -1.14 -7.79
CA VAL A 41 3.40 -1.29 -7.61
C VAL A 41 3.07 -1.49 -6.13
N GLN A 42 3.80 -2.39 -5.46
CA GLN A 42 3.61 -2.63 -4.02
C GLN A 42 3.89 -1.38 -3.20
N LYS A 43 4.94 -0.63 -3.51
CA LYS A 43 5.27 0.62 -2.84
C LYS A 43 4.14 1.65 -2.96
N LEU A 44 3.63 1.88 -4.17
CA LEU A 44 2.51 2.79 -4.40
C LEU A 44 1.27 2.38 -3.60
N PHE A 45 1.02 1.08 -3.49
CA PHE A 45 -0.10 0.57 -2.70
C PHE A 45 0.09 0.82 -1.21
N TYR A 46 1.28 0.57 -0.66
CA TYR A 46 1.59 0.88 0.74
C TYR A 46 1.55 2.37 1.05
N GLU A 47 1.96 3.23 0.10
CA GLU A 47 1.83 4.69 0.23
C GLU A 47 0.36 5.11 0.31
N ALA A 48 -0.52 4.52 -0.49
CA ALA A 48 -1.97 4.77 -0.42
C ALA A 48 -2.59 4.29 0.91
N ILE A 49 -2.16 3.13 1.44
CA ILE A 49 -2.57 2.68 2.78
C ILE A 49 -2.11 3.66 3.86
N ASP A 50 -0.88 4.17 3.76
CA ASP A 50 -0.33 5.13 4.73
C ASP A 50 -1.10 6.45 4.67
N GLU A 51 -1.51 6.92 3.50
CA GLU A 51 -2.37 8.10 3.33
C GLU A 51 -3.74 7.90 4.02
N LEU A 52 -4.38 6.75 3.82
CA LEU A 52 -5.64 6.42 4.49
C LEU A 52 -5.46 6.39 6.02
N ARG A 53 -4.39 5.76 6.51
CA ARG A 53 -4.04 5.73 7.93
C ARG A 53 -3.83 7.15 8.50
N ILE A 54 -3.14 8.01 7.74
CA ILE A 54 -2.90 9.40 8.13
C ILE A 54 -4.23 10.16 8.22
N THR A 55 -5.16 9.95 7.31
CA THR A 55 -6.50 10.54 7.37
C THR A 55 -7.21 10.18 8.67
N TYR A 56 -7.24 8.91 9.06
CA TYR A 56 -7.81 8.49 10.34
C TYR A 56 -7.06 9.09 11.55
N ARG A 57 -5.74 9.24 11.46
CA ARG A 57 -4.96 9.87 12.52
C ARG A 57 -5.30 11.34 12.70
N TRP A 58 -5.58 12.07 11.61
CA TRP A 58 -6.05 13.46 11.69
C TRP A 58 -7.43 13.53 12.31
N MET A 59 -8.36 12.67 11.92
CA MET A 59 -9.68 12.58 12.53
C MET A 59 -9.59 12.27 14.03
N ALA A 60 -8.73 11.34 14.42
CA ALA A 60 -8.51 11.01 15.84
C ALA A 60 -7.93 12.18 16.65
N ARG A 61 -7.06 13.01 16.03
CA ARG A 61 -6.54 14.23 16.65
C ARG A 61 -7.63 15.29 16.82
N ASP A 62 -8.46 15.46 15.80
CA ASP A 62 -9.51 16.46 15.84
C ASP A 62 -10.56 16.10 16.89
N LEU A 63 -10.94 14.82 16.98
CA LEU A 63 -11.78 14.31 18.07
C LEU A 63 -11.18 14.54 19.46
N GLU A 64 -9.86 14.28 19.63
CA GLU A 64 -9.16 14.52 20.88
C GLU A 64 -9.18 16.02 21.26
N ASN A 65 -8.98 16.93 20.29
CA ASN A 65 -9.05 18.37 20.51
C ASN A 65 -10.45 18.81 20.95
N ASP A 66 -11.50 18.28 20.32
CA ASP A 66 -12.88 18.57 20.69
C ASP A 66 -13.23 18.05 22.09
N GLU A 67 -12.72 16.86 22.46
CA GLU A 67 -12.88 16.30 23.81
C GLU A 67 -12.18 17.19 24.84
N ILE A 68 -10.94 17.64 24.58
CA ILE A 68 -10.19 18.55 25.45
C ILE A 68 -10.93 19.88 25.62
N GLN A 69 -11.46 20.44 24.53
CA GLN A 69 -12.18 21.71 24.59
C GLN A 69 -13.46 21.60 25.43
N ARG A 70 -14.25 20.54 25.24
CA ARG A 70 -15.45 20.27 26.05
C ARG A 70 -15.11 20.12 27.53
N CYS A 71 -14.03 19.41 27.88
CA CYS A 71 -13.57 19.27 29.25
C CYS A 71 -13.21 20.62 29.89
N LYS A 72 -12.53 21.51 29.11
CA LYS A 72 -12.21 22.88 29.57
C LYS A 72 -13.46 23.70 29.85
N GLU A 73 -14.44 23.66 28.95
CA GLU A 73 -15.73 24.38 29.10
C GLU A 73 -16.52 23.93 30.32
N GLN A 74 -16.41 22.64 30.66
CA GLN A 74 -17.06 22.02 31.83
C GLN A 74 -16.20 22.09 33.09
N ASN A 75 -14.99 22.64 33.03
CA ASN A 75 -14.02 22.68 34.12
C ASN A 75 -13.69 21.28 34.70
N ILE A 76 -13.57 20.27 33.79
CA ILE A 76 -13.26 18.89 34.09
C ILE A 76 -11.86 18.55 33.55
N GLU A 77 -11.10 17.76 34.29
CA GLU A 77 -9.80 17.26 33.81
C GLU A 77 -9.98 16.31 32.62
N TYR A 78 -9.24 16.53 31.54
CA TYR A 78 -9.24 15.64 30.38
C TYR A 78 -8.45 14.37 30.65
N VAL A 79 -9.10 13.20 30.52
CA VAL A 79 -8.45 11.88 30.60
C VAL A 79 -8.56 11.20 29.23
N PRO A 80 -7.43 10.94 28.53
CA PRO A 80 -7.49 10.34 27.21
C PRO A 80 -7.95 8.88 27.29
N PHE A 81 -8.87 8.50 26.37
CA PHE A 81 -9.22 7.10 26.17
C PHE A 81 -7.99 6.28 25.76
N ARG A 82 -7.85 5.08 26.32
CA ARG A 82 -6.80 4.12 26.00
C ARG A 82 -7.36 2.76 25.65
N TYR A 83 -6.80 2.15 24.62
CA TYR A 83 -7.06 0.76 24.28
C TYR A 83 -6.41 -0.22 25.27
N THR A 84 -6.74 -1.50 25.15
CA THR A 84 -6.20 -2.57 26.04
C THR A 84 -4.67 -2.67 26.03
N ASN A 85 -4.01 -2.24 24.95
CA ASN A 85 -2.56 -2.18 24.83
C ASN A 85 -1.93 -0.88 25.38
N GLY A 86 -2.73 0.00 26.01
CA GLY A 86 -2.31 1.30 26.56
C GLY A 86 -2.17 2.44 25.55
N ASP A 87 -2.31 2.21 24.26
CA ASP A 87 -2.25 3.26 23.24
C ASP A 87 -3.51 4.14 23.28
N THR A 88 -3.36 5.46 23.11
CA THR A 88 -4.49 6.33 22.73
C THR A 88 -4.84 6.13 21.25
N ARG A 89 -6.02 6.62 20.80
CA ARG A 89 -6.42 6.55 19.37
C ARG A 89 -5.32 7.08 18.43
N LYS A 90 -4.76 8.23 18.77
CA LYS A 90 -3.68 8.87 18.01
C LYS A 90 -2.36 8.07 18.03
N GLN A 91 -2.00 7.48 19.17
CA GLN A 91 -0.82 6.64 19.30
C GLN A 91 -0.97 5.31 18.55
N LEU A 92 -2.13 4.68 18.65
CA LEU A 92 -2.45 3.46 17.91
C LEU A 92 -2.26 3.67 16.40
N LEU A 93 -2.88 4.70 15.83
CA LEU A 93 -2.77 5.02 14.41
C LEU A 93 -1.36 5.46 13.99
N ALA A 94 -0.61 6.17 14.85
CA ALA A 94 0.79 6.51 14.56
C ALA A 94 1.66 5.25 14.42
N ARG A 95 1.50 4.30 15.34
CA ARG A 95 2.26 3.04 15.39
C ARG A 95 1.77 2.00 14.38
N ALA A 96 0.53 2.16 13.87
CA ALA A 96 -0.05 1.32 12.83
C ALA A 96 0.79 1.26 11.54
N LYS A 97 1.57 2.31 11.23
CA LYS A 97 2.47 2.33 10.07
C LYS A 97 3.34 1.08 10.01
N HIS A 98 3.94 0.67 11.12
CA HIS A 98 4.84 -0.48 11.20
C HIS A 98 4.13 -1.84 11.13
N VAL A 99 2.80 -1.85 11.25
CA VAL A 99 1.96 -3.02 11.12
C VAL A 99 1.48 -3.16 9.67
N LEU A 100 0.95 -2.09 9.10
CA LEU A 100 0.27 -2.07 7.81
C LEU A 100 1.22 -2.27 6.60
N VAL A 101 2.51 -1.93 6.73
CA VAL A 101 3.52 -2.12 5.66
C VAL A 101 4.28 -3.44 5.78
N LYS A 102 3.88 -4.33 6.69
CA LYS A 102 4.60 -5.56 7.01
C LYS A 102 3.68 -6.77 6.90
N HIS A 103 4.16 -7.84 6.28
CA HIS A 103 3.42 -9.09 6.23
C HIS A 103 3.17 -9.63 7.65
N TYR A 104 1.97 -10.12 7.94
CA TYR A 104 1.53 -10.57 9.27
C TYR A 104 2.44 -11.65 9.88
N SER A 105 3.06 -12.52 9.06
CA SER A 105 4.00 -13.55 9.53
C SER A 105 5.28 -12.99 10.15
N LYS A 106 5.58 -11.72 9.92
CA LYS A 106 6.76 -11.02 10.44
C LYS A 106 6.43 -10.08 11.58
N TRP A 107 5.20 -10.05 12.07
CA TRP A 107 4.82 -9.23 13.22
C TRP A 107 5.41 -9.77 14.50
N THR A 108 5.87 -8.87 15.35
CA THR A 108 6.13 -9.16 16.78
C THR A 108 4.81 -9.32 17.51
N GLU A 109 4.82 -9.90 18.71
CA GLU A 109 3.61 -10.04 19.52
C GLU A 109 2.92 -8.69 19.77
N SER A 110 3.69 -7.66 20.13
CA SER A 110 3.15 -6.29 20.30
C SER A 110 2.54 -5.71 19.02
N GLN A 111 3.07 -6.07 17.83
CA GLN A 111 2.49 -5.66 16.55
C GLN A 111 1.20 -6.43 16.24
N ARG A 112 1.11 -7.71 16.62
CA ARG A 112 -0.08 -8.54 16.46
C ARG A 112 -1.25 -8.00 17.28
N ILE A 113 -1.03 -7.76 18.58
CA ILE A 113 -2.04 -7.15 19.46
C ILE A 113 -2.52 -5.80 18.90
N ARG A 114 -1.59 -4.98 18.42
CA ARG A 114 -1.93 -3.69 17.82
C ARG A 114 -2.72 -3.84 16.52
N ALA A 115 -2.38 -4.82 15.69
CA ALA A 115 -3.10 -5.12 14.45
C ALA A 115 -4.56 -5.51 14.74
N GLU A 116 -4.80 -6.36 15.71
CA GLU A 116 -6.14 -6.77 16.14
C GLU A 116 -6.99 -5.57 16.53
N ILE A 117 -6.46 -4.68 17.39
CA ILE A 117 -7.16 -3.47 17.82
C ILE A 117 -7.44 -2.53 16.63
N ILE A 118 -6.45 -2.35 15.73
CA ILE A 118 -6.61 -1.50 14.54
C ILE A 118 -7.72 -2.05 13.63
N PHE A 119 -7.71 -3.34 13.38
CA PHE A 119 -8.64 -3.97 12.44
C PHE A 119 -10.06 -4.09 12.99
N ASP A 120 -10.20 -4.14 14.31
CA ASP A 120 -11.50 -4.08 14.98
C ASP A 120 -12.12 -2.68 14.89
N HIS A 121 -11.33 -1.65 15.13
CA HIS A 121 -11.80 -0.26 15.16
C HIS A 121 -11.76 0.48 13.80
N TYR A 122 -10.97 -0.02 12.85
CA TYR A 122 -10.79 0.57 11.51
C TYR A 122 -10.86 -0.54 10.44
N PRO A 123 -12.05 -1.11 10.18
CA PRO A 123 -12.23 -2.22 9.24
C PRO A 123 -11.80 -1.87 7.81
N GLU A 124 -11.80 -0.59 7.44
CA GLU A 124 -11.30 -0.13 6.15
C GLU A 124 -9.78 -0.35 6.04
N LEU A 125 -9.02 -0.09 7.12
CA LEU A 125 -7.57 -0.38 7.14
C LEU A 125 -7.31 -1.88 7.04
N LYS A 126 -8.16 -2.72 7.62
CA LYS A 126 -8.09 -4.17 7.43
C LYS A 126 -8.31 -4.55 5.98
N SER A 127 -9.37 -4.03 5.36
CA SER A 127 -9.73 -4.35 3.98
C SER A 127 -8.59 -4.02 3.00
N VAL A 128 -7.96 -2.84 3.13
CA VAL A 128 -6.83 -2.46 2.28
C VAL A 128 -5.56 -3.25 2.61
N TYR A 129 -5.34 -3.62 3.88
CA TYR A 129 -4.24 -4.48 4.27
C TYR A 129 -4.37 -5.88 3.67
N ASP A 130 -5.56 -6.48 3.71
CA ASP A 130 -5.82 -7.79 3.11
C ASP A 130 -5.54 -7.76 1.59
N LEU A 131 -5.88 -6.66 0.90
CA LEU A 131 -5.54 -6.47 -0.51
C LEU A 131 -4.02 -6.34 -0.75
N ALA A 132 -3.26 -5.72 0.17
CA ALA A 132 -1.80 -5.69 0.07
C ALA A 132 -1.18 -7.09 0.19
N ILE A 133 -1.71 -7.92 1.09
CA ILE A 133 -1.30 -9.32 1.24
C ILE A 133 -1.68 -10.13 0.00
N GLU A 134 -2.89 -9.94 -0.54
CA GLU A 134 -3.33 -10.59 -1.78
C GLU A 134 -2.40 -10.25 -2.96
N LEU A 135 -2.05 -8.97 -3.14
CA LEU A 135 -1.10 -8.52 -4.16
C LEU A 135 0.27 -9.20 -4.01
N THR A 136 0.78 -9.22 -2.78
CA THR A 136 2.05 -9.87 -2.46
C THR A 136 2.01 -11.36 -2.82
N ASN A 137 0.90 -12.04 -2.53
CA ASN A 137 0.71 -13.45 -2.85
C ASN A 137 0.61 -13.70 -4.36
N ILE A 138 -0.05 -12.80 -5.12
CA ILE A 138 -0.10 -12.90 -6.58
C ILE A 138 1.31 -12.84 -7.17
N TYR A 139 2.16 -11.92 -6.69
CA TYR A 139 3.53 -11.79 -7.19
C TYR A 139 4.50 -12.89 -6.73
N ASN A 140 4.27 -13.48 -5.56
CA ASN A 140 5.17 -14.49 -5.00
C ASN A 140 4.86 -15.92 -5.48
N LYS A 141 3.64 -16.17 -5.95
CA LYS A 141 3.29 -17.49 -6.50
C LYS A 141 3.68 -17.55 -7.98
N HIS A 142 4.30 -18.66 -8.36
CA HIS A 142 4.61 -18.96 -9.76
C HIS A 142 3.33 -19.37 -10.50
N TYR A 143 2.57 -18.37 -10.95
CA TYR A 143 1.44 -18.59 -11.83
C TYR A 143 1.90 -18.56 -13.30
N ASP A 144 1.15 -19.25 -14.14
CA ASP A 144 1.14 -18.93 -15.57
C ASP A 144 0.80 -17.45 -15.78
N LYS A 145 1.37 -16.83 -16.81
CA LYS A 145 1.25 -15.38 -17.05
C LYS A 145 -0.20 -14.92 -17.20
N ASP A 146 -1.02 -15.70 -17.88
CA ASP A 146 -2.43 -15.34 -18.11
C ASP A 146 -3.25 -15.51 -16.83
N VAL A 147 -2.96 -16.54 -16.02
CA VAL A 147 -3.56 -16.72 -14.70
C VAL A 147 -3.18 -15.57 -13.76
N ALA A 148 -1.91 -15.14 -13.77
CA ALA A 148 -1.45 -14.01 -12.96
C ALA A 148 -2.17 -12.72 -13.37
N ARG A 149 -2.31 -12.46 -14.66
CA ARG A 149 -3.05 -11.31 -15.20
C ARG A 149 -4.52 -11.33 -14.77
N GLY A 150 -5.20 -12.48 -14.88
CA GLY A 150 -6.59 -12.62 -14.43
C GLY A 150 -6.75 -12.29 -12.95
N LYS A 151 -5.83 -12.76 -12.10
CA LYS A 151 -5.81 -12.45 -10.66
C LYS A 151 -5.58 -10.97 -10.38
N LEU A 152 -4.66 -10.34 -11.10
CA LEU A 152 -4.43 -8.89 -10.99
C LEU A 152 -5.63 -8.07 -11.42
N ALA A 153 -6.36 -8.48 -12.47
CA ALA A 153 -7.59 -7.83 -12.89
C ALA A 153 -8.69 -7.90 -11.81
N LEU A 154 -8.88 -9.08 -11.20
CA LEU A 154 -9.83 -9.26 -10.10
C LEU A 154 -9.43 -8.43 -8.87
N TRP A 155 -8.15 -8.39 -8.54
CA TRP A 155 -7.61 -7.57 -7.46
C TRP A 155 -7.82 -6.07 -7.73
N TYR A 156 -7.56 -5.62 -8.96
CA TYR A 156 -7.82 -4.25 -9.41
C TYR A 156 -9.28 -3.85 -9.20
N ASN A 157 -10.22 -4.70 -9.63
CA ASN A 157 -11.66 -4.45 -9.46
C ASN A 157 -12.07 -4.32 -7.99
N LYS A 158 -11.40 -5.04 -7.08
CA LYS A 158 -11.64 -4.89 -5.63
C LYS A 158 -11.24 -3.51 -5.14
N ILE A 159 -10.06 -3.00 -5.57
CA ILE A 159 -9.59 -1.66 -5.19
C ILE A 159 -10.53 -0.58 -5.73
N GLU A 160 -10.94 -0.71 -6.99
CA GLU A 160 -11.84 0.25 -7.61
C GLU A 160 -13.18 0.36 -6.86
N LYS A 161 -13.70 -0.78 -6.40
CA LYS A 161 -14.92 -0.84 -5.58
C LYS A 161 -14.79 -0.18 -4.22
N LEU A 162 -13.60 -0.10 -3.63
CA LEU A 162 -13.39 0.58 -2.35
C LEU A 162 -13.65 2.09 -2.44
N GLY A 163 -13.41 2.70 -3.61
CA GLY A 163 -13.71 4.11 -3.88
C GLY A 163 -12.87 5.14 -3.12
N TYR A 164 -11.82 4.73 -2.40
CA TYR A 164 -10.96 5.65 -1.66
C TYR A 164 -10.06 6.45 -2.60
N GLY A 165 -10.07 7.78 -2.45
CA GLY A 165 -9.31 8.70 -3.29
C GLY A 165 -7.81 8.44 -3.31
N CYS A 166 -7.23 7.99 -2.20
CA CYS A 166 -5.81 7.66 -2.06
C CYS A 166 -5.36 6.52 -3.00
N PHE A 167 -6.25 5.61 -3.40
CA PHE A 167 -5.92 4.54 -4.34
C PHE A 167 -6.00 4.93 -5.82
N ARG A 168 -6.42 6.18 -6.14
CA ARG A 168 -6.55 6.64 -7.54
C ARG A 168 -5.24 6.53 -8.33
N THR A 169 -4.11 6.85 -7.70
CA THR A 169 -2.79 6.72 -8.35
C THR A 169 -2.45 5.26 -8.62
N VAL A 170 -2.77 4.35 -7.69
CA VAL A 170 -2.55 2.91 -7.86
C VAL A 170 -3.38 2.39 -9.03
N THR A 171 -4.69 2.69 -9.06
CA THR A 171 -5.59 2.22 -10.14
C THR A 171 -5.17 2.74 -11.49
N LYS A 172 -4.83 4.03 -11.60
CA LYS A 172 -4.32 4.63 -12.85
C LYS A 172 -3.00 4.00 -13.30
N THR A 173 -2.11 3.71 -12.37
CA THR A 173 -0.84 3.04 -12.68
C THR A 173 -1.09 1.62 -13.19
N MET A 174 -1.95 0.86 -12.52
CA MET A 174 -2.32 -0.49 -12.96
C MET A 174 -2.94 -0.48 -14.36
N GLN A 175 -3.87 0.44 -14.66
CA GLN A 175 -4.45 0.58 -16.00
C GLN A 175 -3.40 0.82 -17.08
N ASN A 176 -2.44 1.72 -16.82
CA ASN A 176 -1.42 2.10 -17.80
C ASN A 176 -0.37 1.01 -18.07
N TYR A 177 -0.16 0.12 -17.11
CA TYR A 177 0.95 -0.84 -17.15
C TYR A 177 0.53 -2.30 -17.01
N TYR A 178 -0.77 -2.58 -17.03
CA TYR A 178 -1.34 -3.91 -16.83
C TYR A 178 -0.70 -5.00 -17.69
N GLU A 179 -0.44 -4.72 -18.98
CA GLU A 179 0.15 -5.70 -19.89
C GLU A 179 1.64 -6.00 -19.64
N LYS A 180 2.29 -5.17 -18.80
CA LYS A 180 3.75 -5.21 -18.56
C LYS A 180 4.10 -5.61 -17.13
N ILE A 181 3.09 -5.90 -16.31
CA ILE A 181 3.26 -6.34 -14.92
C ILE A 181 3.38 -7.86 -14.84
#